data_b2010b8017cd62f32abda68d485e6f02
#
_entry.id   b2010b8017cd62f32abda68d485e6f02
#
_cell.length_a   1.000
_cell.length_b   1.000
_cell.length_c   1.000
_cell.angle_alpha   90.00
_cell.angle_beta   90.00
_cell.angle_gamma   90.00
#
_symmetry.space_group_name_H-M   'P 1'
#
loop_
_entity.id
_entity.type
_entity.pdbx_description
1 polymer ?
#
loop_
_entity_poly.entity_id
_entity_poly.type
_entity_poly.pdbx_seq_one_letter_code
_entity_poly.pdbx_strand_id
1 'polypeptide(L)'
;MKKELCIRTVKELQLQYGKKLEGAIFHSDRGSQYTSEAFRDALKEAGLIQSLSGTGHCFDNARMESFFATLKKEKIYRISAYKLTREQVKSIIFRYIFVYYNRIRISSVNPQGLPPVAYREWARANLPTVA
;
A
#
# COMPACT_ATOMS: atom_id res chain seq x y z
N MET A 1 5.04 8.45 -13.34
CA MET A 1 4.04 8.88 -12.31
C MET A 1 4.44 10.27 -11.85
N LYS A 2 3.49 11.17 -11.65
CA LYS A 2 3.84 12.55 -11.23
C LYS A 2 4.16 12.57 -9.74
N LYS A 3 5.24 13.25 -9.33
CA LYS A 3 5.66 13.39 -7.92
C LYS A 3 4.56 13.95 -7.02
N GLU A 4 3.71 14.82 -7.56
CA GLU A 4 2.59 15.45 -6.85
C GLU A 4 1.58 14.42 -6.32
N LEU A 5 1.38 13.31 -7.03
CA LEU A 5 0.48 12.23 -6.57
C LEU A 5 1.04 11.57 -5.30
N CYS A 6 2.35 11.32 -5.27
CA CYS A 6 3.00 10.70 -4.10
C CYS A 6 2.97 11.64 -2.88
N ILE A 7 3.26 12.92 -3.08
CA ILE A 7 3.19 13.94 -2.02
C ILE A 7 1.77 14.07 -1.47
N ARG A 8 0.76 14.08 -2.36
CA ARG A 8 -0.64 14.13 -1.93
C ARG A 8 -1.00 12.92 -1.08
N THR A 9 -0.53 11.72 -1.44
CA THR A 9 -0.76 10.51 -0.65
C THR A 9 -0.19 10.64 0.77
N VAL A 10 0.99 11.22 0.94
CA VAL A 10 1.58 11.48 2.28
C VAL A 10 0.72 12.47 3.06
N LYS A 11 0.26 13.54 2.44
CA LYS A 11 -0.63 14.52 3.08
C LYS A 11 -1.97 13.91 3.52
N GLU A 12 -2.56 13.06 2.69
CA GLU A 12 -3.78 12.32 3.04
C GLU A 12 -3.56 11.38 4.25
N LEU A 13 -2.41 10.68 4.29
CA LEU A 13 -2.03 9.88 5.45
C LEU A 13 -1.89 10.73 6.72
N GLN A 14 -1.24 11.89 6.61
CA GLN A 14 -1.07 12.82 7.73
C GLN A 14 -2.41 13.34 8.24
N LEU A 15 -3.33 13.69 7.36
CA LEU A 15 -4.70 14.09 7.74
C LEU A 15 -5.46 12.97 8.45
N GLN A 16 -5.29 11.73 7.99
CA GLN A 16 -6.03 10.58 8.53
C GLN A 16 -5.47 10.08 9.87
N TYR A 17 -4.16 10.09 10.04
CA TYR A 17 -3.50 9.43 11.19
C TYR A 17 -2.78 10.40 12.13
N GLY A 18 -2.45 11.61 11.69
CA GLY A 18 -1.82 12.64 12.50
C GLY A 18 -0.56 12.15 13.21
N LYS A 19 -0.42 12.42 14.49
CA LYS A 19 0.75 12.04 15.32
C LYS A 19 1.04 10.53 15.36
N LYS A 20 0.10 9.68 14.98
CA LYS A 20 0.33 8.23 14.93
C LYS A 20 1.31 7.79 13.83
N LEU A 21 1.67 8.71 12.92
CA LEU A 21 2.69 8.48 11.90
C LEU A 21 4.10 8.72 12.39
N GLU A 22 4.29 9.38 13.53
CA GLU A 22 5.61 9.74 14.04
C GLU A 22 6.50 8.50 14.22
N GLY A 23 7.67 8.50 13.55
CA GLY A 23 8.59 7.37 13.56
C GLY A 23 8.18 6.18 12.70
N ALA A 24 7.01 6.20 12.04
CA ALA A 24 6.61 5.12 11.14
C ALA A 24 7.48 5.11 9.87
N ILE A 25 7.79 3.91 9.38
CA ILE A 25 8.63 3.73 8.20
C ILE A 25 7.77 3.78 6.93
N PHE A 26 8.12 4.67 6.00
CA PHE A 26 7.61 4.70 4.65
C PHE A 26 8.62 4.03 3.72
N HIS A 27 8.34 2.78 3.31
CA HIS A 27 9.20 2.04 2.39
C HIS A 27 8.72 2.19 0.94
N SER A 28 9.66 2.40 0.00
CA SER A 28 9.39 2.44 -1.43
C SER A 28 10.58 1.96 -2.27
N ASP A 29 10.35 1.76 -3.57
CA ASP A 29 11.44 1.63 -4.54
C ASP A 29 12.18 2.96 -4.73
N ARG A 30 13.22 2.95 -5.58
CA ARG A 30 14.02 4.14 -5.93
C ARG A 30 13.45 4.92 -7.11
N GLY A 31 12.16 4.87 -7.36
CA GLY A 31 11.54 5.69 -8.38
C GLY A 31 11.84 7.18 -8.17
N SER A 32 12.05 7.93 -9.26
CA SER A 32 12.44 9.36 -9.20
C SER A 32 11.46 10.22 -8.39
N GLN A 33 10.19 9.85 -8.33
CA GLN A 33 9.18 10.50 -7.52
C GLN A 33 9.45 10.38 -6.01
N TYR A 34 10.00 9.24 -5.55
CA TYR A 34 10.28 8.97 -4.14
C TYR A 34 11.66 9.47 -3.69
N THR A 35 12.59 9.66 -4.64
CA THR A 35 13.93 10.20 -4.36
C THR A 35 14.01 11.72 -4.49
N SER A 36 12.92 12.38 -4.92
CA SER A 36 12.86 13.84 -5.05
C SER A 36 12.92 14.53 -3.68
N GLU A 37 13.56 15.68 -3.60
CA GLU A 37 13.66 16.52 -2.40
C GLU A 37 12.28 16.84 -1.84
N ALA A 38 11.36 17.32 -2.68
CA ALA A 38 10.00 17.65 -2.27
C ALA A 38 9.23 16.47 -1.65
N PHE A 39 9.52 15.22 -2.04
CA PHE A 39 8.91 14.05 -1.43
C PHE A 39 9.54 13.74 -0.07
N ARG A 40 10.86 13.88 0.05
CA ARG A 40 11.58 13.73 1.33
C ARG A 40 11.09 14.75 2.37
N ASP A 41 10.92 16.00 1.95
CA ASP A 41 10.39 17.05 2.82
C ASP A 41 8.97 16.73 3.29
N ALA A 42 8.09 16.27 2.40
CA ALA A 42 6.74 15.86 2.78
C ALA A 42 6.72 14.70 3.79
N LEU A 43 7.63 13.72 3.67
CA LEU A 43 7.77 12.65 4.66
C LEU A 43 8.25 13.19 6.02
N LYS A 44 9.24 14.07 6.01
CA LYS A 44 9.79 14.70 7.21
C LYS A 44 8.72 15.52 7.94
N GLU A 45 7.94 16.34 7.21
CA GLU A 45 6.81 17.10 7.75
C GLU A 45 5.74 16.20 8.38
N ALA A 46 5.53 15.01 7.82
CA ALA A 46 4.60 14.02 8.35
C ALA A 46 5.17 13.16 9.49
N GLY A 47 6.43 13.38 9.92
CA GLY A 47 7.11 12.58 10.94
C GLY A 47 7.48 11.15 10.49
N LEU A 48 7.50 10.89 9.19
CA LEU A 48 7.78 9.57 8.62
C LEU A 48 9.27 9.38 8.36
N ILE A 49 9.74 8.15 8.56
CA ILE A 49 11.12 7.73 8.25
C ILE A 49 11.12 7.11 6.86
N GLN A 50 11.91 7.68 5.94
CA GLN A 50 12.04 7.11 4.61
C GLN A 50 12.95 5.88 4.60
N SER A 51 12.48 4.81 3.98
CA SER A 51 13.24 3.62 3.63
C SER A 51 13.15 3.35 2.13
N LEU A 52 14.28 3.13 1.49
CA LEU A 52 14.36 2.87 0.05
C LEU A 52 14.93 1.47 -0.20
N SER A 53 14.36 0.73 -1.15
CA SER A 53 14.91 -0.53 -1.61
C SER A 53 16.40 -0.38 -2.01
N GLY A 54 17.22 -1.38 -1.70
CA GLY A 54 18.61 -1.42 -2.15
C GLY A 54 18.71 -1.46 -3.68
N THR A 55 19.78 -0.90 -4.23
CA THR A 55 20.04 -0.97 -5.67
C THR A 55 20.26 -2.44 -6.06
N GLY A 56 19.48 -2.97 -6.99
CA GLY A 56 19.53 -4.38 -7.41
C GLY A 56 18.82 -5.36 -6.47
N HIS A 57 18.23 -4.90 -5.36
CA HIS A 57 17.51 -5.73 -4.40
C HIS A 57 16.01 -5.73 -4.69
N CYS A 58 15.55 -6.50 -5.68
CA CYS A 58 14.13 -6.61 -6.05
C CYS A 58 13.27 -7.21 -4.93
N PHE A 59 13.86 -7.99 -4.03
CA PHE A 59 13.14 -8.62 -2.92
C PHE A 59 12.59 -7.62 -1.89
N ASP A 60 13.21 -6.46 -1.76
CA ASP A 60 12.77 -5.42 -0.82
C ASP A 60 11.36 -4.92 -1.12
N ASN A 61 10.95 -4.95 -2.40
CA ASN A 61 9.62 -4.53 -2.85
C ASN A 61 8.69 -5.69 -3.26
N ALA A 62 9.11 -6.93 -3.03
CA ALA A 62 8.41 -8.15 -3.48
C ALA A 62 6.95 -8.22 -3.01
N ARG A 63 6.63 -7.70 -1.81
CA ARG A 63 5.25 -7.66 -1.29
C ARG A 63 4.34 -6.79 -2.14
N MET A 64 4.80 -5.63 -2.58
CA MET A 64 4.03 -4.75 -3.46
C MET A 64 3.90 -5.33 -4.86
N GLU A 65 4.97 -5.93 -5.38
CA GLU A 65 4.94 -6.61 -6.68
C GLU A 65 3.95 -7.77 -6.67
N SER A 66 3.95 -8.59 -5.62
CA SER A 66 2.99 -9.67 -5.42
C SER A 66 1.56 -9.17 -5.34
N PHE A 67 1.32 -8.09 -4.60
CA PHE A 67 0.00 -7.46 -4.52
C PHE A 67 -0.48 -6.99 -5.90
N PHE A 68 0.35 -6.27 -6.66
CA PHE A 68 -0.03 -5.81 -8.00
C PHE A 68 -0.21 -6.96 -8.99
N ALA A 69 0.60 -8.03 -8.90
CA ALA A 69 0.41 -9.23 -9.71
C ALA A 69 -0.94 -9.89 -9.42
N THR A 70 -1.31 -10.00 -8.16
CA THR A 70 -2.59 -10.54 -7.70
C THR A 70 -3.77 -9.68 -8.21
N LEU A 71 -3.71 -8.36 -8.00
CA LEU A 71 -4.72 -7.42 -8.50
C LEU A 71 -4.92 -7.54 -10.02
N LYS A 72 -3.82 -7.59 -10.78
CA LYS A 72 -3.87 -7.74 -12.23
C LYS A 72 -4.52 -9.07 -12.63
N LYS A 73 -4.07 -10.20 -12.09
CA LYS A 73 -4.56 -11.53 -12.43
C LYS A 73 -6.01 -11.75 -12.01
N GLU A 74 -6.37 -11.36 -10.80
CA GLU A 74 -7.69 -11.66 -10.25
C GLU A 74 -8.75 -10.65 -10.69
N LYS A 75 -8.37 -9.42 -11.07
CA LYS A 75 -9.36 -8.39 -11.41
C LYS A 75 -9.10 -7.70 -12.74
N ILE A 76 -7.94 -7.09 -12.97
CA ILE A 76 -7.73 -6.20 -14.11
C ILE A 76 -7.82 -6.96 -15.44
N TYR A 77 -7.19 -8.13 -15.55
CA TYR A 77 -7.20 -8.93 -16.78
C TYR A 77 -8.54 -9.63 -17.04
N ARG A 78 -9.45 -9.63 -16.06
CA ARG A 78 -10.79 -10.23 -16.20
C ARG A 78 -11.87 -9.23 -16.59
N ILE A 79 -11.54 -7.96 -16.71
CA ILE A 79 -12.47 -6.92 -17.15
C ILE A 79 -12.04 -6.36 -18.52
N SER A 80 -13.01 -6.04 -19.35
CA SER A 80 -12.78 -5.33 -20.60
C SER A 80 -12.56 -3.83 -20.33
N ALA A 81 -11.40 -3.48 -19.74
CA ALA A 81 -11.12 -2.12 -19.26
C ALA A 81 -11.25 -1.06 -20.36
N TYR A 82 -11.01 -1.43 -21.63
CA TYR A 82 -11.17 -0.54 -22.80
C TYR A 82 -12.63 -0.13 -23.08
N LYS A 83 -13.61 -0.87 -22.52
CA LYS A 83 -15.04 -0.55 -22.62
C LYS A 83 -15.56 0.29 -21.46
N LEU A 84 -14.72 0.58 -20.48
CA LEU A 84 -15.09 1.23 -19.23
C LEU A 84 -14.53 2.64 -19.18
N THR A 85 -15.26 3.54 -18.52
CA THR A 85 -14.74 4.85 -18.17
C THR A 85 -13.67 4.74 -17.10
N ARG A 86 -12.81 5.76 -16.98
CA ARG A 86 -11.80 5.83 -15.94
C ARG A 86 -12.40 5.71 -14.53
N GLU A 87 -13.56 6.33 -14.30
CA GLU A 87 -14.23 6.31 -12.99
C GLU A 87 -14.81 4.93 -12.67
N GLN A 88 -15.33 4.23 -13.68
CA GLN A 88 -15.77 2.84 -13.52
C GLN A 88 -14.60 1.92 -13.15
N VAL A 89 -13.46 2.06 -13.82
CA VAL A 89 -12.25 1.27 -13.51
C VAL A 89 -11.76 1.56 -12.09
N LYS A 90 -11.72 2.83 -11.67
CA LYS A 90 -11.35 3.20 -10.30
C LYS A 90 -12.30 2.56 -9.26
N SER A 91 -13.60 2.62 -9.49
CA SER A 91 -14.61 2.02 -8.61
C SER A 91 -14.44 0.51 -8.47
N ILE A 92 -14.15 -0.18 -9.58
CA ILE A 92 -13.88 -1.62 -9.60
C ILE A 92 -12.62 -1.95 -8.79
N ILE A 93 -11.53 -1.19 -8.99
CA ILE A 93 -10.27 -1.38 -8.24
C ILE A 93 -10.49 -1.10 -6.76
N PHE A 94 -11.19 -0.02 -6.43
CA PHE A 94 -11.52 0.33 -5.04
C PHE A 94 -12.28 -0.81 -4.35
N ARG A 95 -13.35 -1.33 -4.97
CA ARG A 95 -14.12 -2.45 -4.42
C ARG A 95 -13.28 -3.71 -4.27
N TYR A 96 -12.43 -4.01 -5.27
CA TYR A 96 -11.54 -5.16 -5.18
C TYR A 96 -10.60 -5.04 -3.97
N ILE A 97 -9.93 -3.90 -3.78
CA ILE A 97 -8.96 -3.70 -2.71
C ILE A 97 -9.65 -3.65 -1.33
N PHE A 98 -10.63 -2.77 -1.16
CA PHE A 98 -11.17 -2.47 0.17
C PHE A 98 -12.22 -3.45 0.66
N VAL A 99 -12.92 -4.13 -0.24
CA VAL A 99 -13.93 -5.12 0.13
C VAL A 99 -13.39 -6.53 -0.02
N TYR A 100 -13.04 -6.94 -1.24
CA TYR A 100 -12.68 -8.33 -1.50
C TYR A 100 -11.30 -8.70 -0.96
N TYR A 101 -10.23 -8.02 -1.39
CA TYR A 101 -8.86 -8.36 -1.03
C TYR A 101 -8.61 -8.27 0.48
N ASN A 102 -9.05 -7.17 1.09
CA ASN A 102 -8.77 -6.90 2.49
C ASN A 102 -9.67 -7.64 3.47
N ARG A 103 -10.92 -8.00 3.07
CA ARG A 103 -11.92 -8.53 4.01
C ARG A 103 -12.43 -9.93 3.70
N ILE A 104 -12.24 -10.43 2.46
CA ILE A 104 -12.84 -11.70 2.02
C ILE A 104 -11.79 -12.67 1.49
N ARG A 105 -10.80 -12.17 0.75
CA ARG A 105 -9.82 -13.00 0.07
C ARG A 105 -9.00 -13.80 1.06
N ILE A 106 -8.98 -15.13 0.87
CA ILE A 106 -8.09 -16.03 1.63
C ILE A 106 -6.63 -15.68 1.34
N SER A 107 -5.84 -15.53 2.39
CA SER A 107 -4.41 -15.25 2.31
C SER A 107 -3.61 -16.44 2.85
N SER A 108 -2.98 -17.19 1.97
CA SER A 108 -2.19 -18.38 2.34
C SER A 108 -0.99 -18.08 3.24
N VAL A 109 -0.54 -16.83 3.31
CA VAL A 109 0.57 -16.41 4.17
C VAL A 109 0.14 -16.03 5.58
N ASN A 110 -1.16 -15.89 5.82
CA ASN A 110 -1.70 -15.58 7.13
C ASN A 110 -2.18 -16.85 7.84
N PRO A 111 -2.08 -16.94 9.18
CA PRO A 111 -2.66 -18.03 9.94
C PRO A 111 -4.14 -18.25 9.58
N GLN A 112 -4.54 -19.52 9.43
CA GLN A 112 -5.92 -19.92 9.10
C GLN A 112 -6.45 -19.31 7.78
N GLY A 113 -5.57 -18.79 6.92
CA GLY A 113 -6.00 -18.15 5.68
C GLY A 113 -6.70 -16.79 5.87
N LEU A 114 -6.57 -16.17 7.01
CA LEU A 114 -7.26 -14.91 7.33
C LEU A 114 -6.99 -13.81 6.31
N PRO A 115 -8.03 -13.09 5.86
CA PRO A 115 -7.82 -11.89 5.04
C PRO A 115 -7.12 -10.78 5.85
N PRO A 116 -6.45 -9.81 5.18
CA PRO A 116 -5.59 -8.83 5.85
C PRO A 116 -6.21 -8.08 7.04
N VAL A 117 -7.48 -7.71 6.96
CA VAL A 117 -8.16 -7.00 8.06
C VAL A 117 -8.35 -7.92 9.26
N ALA A 118 -8.88 -9.12 9.04
CA ALA A 118 -9.09 -10.09 10.11
C ALA A 118 -7.76 -10.54 10.74
N TYR A 119 -6.71 -10.73 9.93
CA TYR A 119 -5.37 -11.03 10.45
C TYR A 119 -4.83 -9.90 11.33
N ARG A 120 -4.99 -8.63 10.93
CA ARG A 120 -4.56 -7.49 11.73
C ARG A 120 -5.27 -7.41 13.09
N GLU A 121 -6.57 -7.70 13.12
CA GLU A 121 -7.35 -7.76 14.35
C GLU A 121 -6.90 -8.93 15.24
N TRP A 122 -6.73 -10.09 14.65
CA TRP A 122 -6.19 -11.26 15.35
C TRP A 122 -4.79 -10.99 15.91
N ALA A 123 -3.89 -10.40 15.12
CA ALA A 123 -2.53 -10.09 15.55
C ALA A 123 -2.50 -9.10 16.73
N ARG A 124 -3.37 -8.08 16.71
CA ARG A 124 -3.49 -7.13 17.83
C ARG A 124 -3.95 -7.78 19.13
N ALA A 125 -4.79 -8.82 19.04
CA ALA A 125 -5.31 -9.53 20.18
C ALA A 125 -4.35 -10.59 20.72
N ASN A 126 -3.46 -11.15 19.88
CA ASN A 126 -2.70 -12.35 20.21
C ASN A 126 -1.17 -12.16 20.20
N LEU A 127 -0.67 -11.08 19.59
CA LEU A 127 0.77 -10.81 19.56
C LEU A 127 1.14 -9.73 20.58
N PRO A 128 2.29 -9.89 21.28
CA PRO A 128 2.76 -8.87 22.21
C PRO A 128 3.01 -7.57 21.46
N THR A 129 2.58 -6.47 22.04
CA THR A 129 2.93 -5.13 21.55
C THR A 129 4.44 -4.99 21.73
N VAL A 130 5.18 -4.94 20.63
CA VAL A 130 6.61 -4.59 20.68
C VAL A 130 6.65 -3.12 21.07
N ALA A 131 7.12 -2.87 22.29
CA ALA A 131 7.35 -1.54 22.83
C ALA A 131 8.51 -0.87 22.12
#